data_6cb29818f63c5b6d154ccbdb674d6729
#
_entry.id   6cb29818f63c5b6d154ccbdb674d6729
#
_cell.length_a   1.000
_cell.length_b   1.000
_cell.length_c   1.000
_cell.angle_alpha   90.00
_cell.angle_beta   90.00
_cell.angle_gamma   90.00
#
_symmetry.space_group_name_H-M   'P 1'
#
loop_
_entity.id
_entity.type
_entity.pdbx_description
1 polymer ?
#
loop_
_entity_poly.entity_id
_entity_poly.type
_entity_poly.pdbx_seq_one_letter_code
_entity_poly.pdbx_strand_id
1 'polypeptide(L)'
;MKMNDVMTRNVVNGIDLDAVGEVVEAIGRDPGQALVRFNVATRWTGQTGSVTRVGDIELGGERIARDFEIRADEPEQLLGQNSAPNPQELLMAAANACMTVGYVAGAALHGITLDRLEIEMTGQLDLRGFLGLDASIPPGYDQIDYVVQIAGNGTPEQFEEIHRTVMATSPNYFNLARPIKMNGMLAIG
;
A
#
# COMPACT_ATOMS: atom_id res chain seq x y z
N MET A 1 -16.57 3.29 46.81
CA MET A 1 -17.13 2.95 45.50
C MET A 1 -16.29 3.68 44.48
N LYS A 2 -15.25 3.00 43.90
CA LYS A 2 -14.37 3.62 42.90
C LYS A 2 -15.12 3.57 41.59
N MET A 3 -15.51 4.73 41.06
CA MET A 3 -15.97 4.87 39.65
C MET A 3 -14.81 4.44 38.76
N ASN A 4 -15.01 3.36 38.02
CA ASN A 4 -14.17 3.04 36.87
C ASN A 4 -14.34 4.17 35.87
N ASP A 5 -13.33 5.01 35.72
CA ASP A 5 -13.16 5.88 34.57
C ASP A 5 -12.95 4.95 33.36
N VAL A 6 -14.03 4.65 32.66
CA VAL A 6 -13.95 4.10 31.30
C VAL A 6 -13.47 5.27 30.45
N MET A 7 -12.16 5.37 30.26
CA MET A 7 -11.60 6.26 29.24
C MET A 7 -12.30 5.93 27.91
N THR A 8 -13.19 6.80 27.48
CA THR A 8 -13.77 6.71 26.13
C THR A 8 -12.64 6.93 25.15
N ARG A 9 -12.16 5.84 24.54
CA ARG A 9 -11.14 5.93 23.49
C ARG A 9 -11.67 6.80 22.36
N ASN A 10 -10.87 7.76 21.91
CA ASN A 10 -11.18 8.64 20.77
C ASN A 10 -10.94 7.86 19.46
N VAL A 11 -11.86 6.96 19.13
CA VAL A 11 -11.73 6.03 17.99
C VAL A 11 -12.68 6.43 16.87
N VAL A 12 -12.15 6.70 15.68
CA VAL A 12 -12.92 6.99 14.46
C VAL A 12 -12.47 6.01 13.35
N ASN A 13 -13.40 5.37 12.69
CA ASN A 13 -13.14 4.34 11.67
C ASN A 13 -12.20 3.22 12.15
N GLY A 14 -12.23 2.90 13.45
CA GLY A 14 -11.33 1.92 14.07
C GLY A 14 -9.93 2.45 14.41
N ILE A 15 -9.62 3.71 14.10
CA ILE A 15 -8.33 4.35 14.42
C ILE A 15 -8.43 5.07 15.77
N ASP A 16 -7.53 4.72 16.68
CA ASP A 16 -7.34 5.39 17.96
C ASP A 16 -6.53 6.66 17.75
N LEU A 17 -7.19 7.81 17.83
CA LEU A 17 -6.58 9.12 17.57
C LEU A 17 -5.61 9.56 18.68
N ASP A 18 -5.80 9.08 19.88
CA ASP A 18 -4.88 9.36 20.98
C ASP A 18 -3.54 8.63 20.73
N ALA A 19 -3.60 7.37 20.29
CA ALA A 19 -2.41 6.62 19.89
C ALA A 19 -1.70 7.26 18.67
N VAL A 20 -2.45 7.79 17.70
CA VAL A 20 -1.86 8.56 16.59
C VAL A 20 -1.11 9.79 17.12
N GLY A 21 -1.70 10.52 18.08
CA GLY A 21 -1.08 11.67 18.71
C GLY A 21 0.26 11.31 19.38
N GLU A 22 0.30 10.21 20.14
CA GLU A 22 1.51 9.70 20.80
C GLU A 22 2.63 9.40 19.80
N VAL A 23 2.30 8.76 18.67
CA VAL A 23 3.27 8.47 17.60
C VAL A 23 3.82 9.75 16.99
N VAL A 24 2.96 10.72 16.66
CA VAL A 24 3.36 12.01 16.10
C VAL A 24 4.28 12.78 17.07
N GLU A 25 3.96 12.80 18.37
CA GLU A 25 4.79 13.41 19.38
C GLU A 25 6.14 12.71 19.55
N ALA A 26 6.18 11.37 19.51
CA ALA A 26 7.41 10.59 19.59
C ALA A 26 8.35 10.92 18.41
N ILE A 27 7.81 10.94 17.19
CA ILE A 27 8.55 11.34 15.98
C ILE A 27 9.02 12.80 16.08
N GLY A 28 8.20 13.69 16.59
CA GLY A 28 8.55 15.11 16.77
C GLY A 28 9.72 15.31 17.75
N ARG A 29 9.83 14.46 18.77
CA ARG A 29 10.94 14.48 19.73
C ARG A 29 12.20 13.81 19.21
N ASP A 30 12.05 12.72 18.47
CA ASP A 30 13.15 11.95 17.89
C ASP A 30 12.79 11.51 16.46
N PRO A 31 13.30 12.20 15.41
CA PRO A 31 13.05 11.83 14.02
C PRO A 31 13.51 10.41 13.65
N GLY A 32 14.39 9.78 14.43
CA GLY A 32 14.79 8.37 14.25
C GLY A 32 13.62 7.41 14.40
N GLN A 33 12.62 7.78 15.21
CA GLN A 33 11.39 6.99 15.39
C GLN A 33 10.51 6.92 14.11
N ALA A 34 10.72 7.81 13.14
CA ALA A 34 10.02 7.79 11.87
C ALA A 34 10.64 6.82 10.85
N LEU A 35 11.82 6.29 11.11
CA LEU A 35 12.50 5.42 10.15
C LEU A 35 11.89 4.03 10.17
N VAL A 36 11.39 3.60 9.01
CA VAL A 36 10.83 2.26 8.84
C VAL A 36 11.53 1.54 7.69
N ARG A 37 11.86 0.26 7.93
CA ARG A 37 12.43 -0.64 6.92
C ARG A 37 11.51 -1.82 6.72
N PHE A 38 11.15 -2.08 5.46
CA PHE A 38 10.41 -3.26 5.03
C PHE A 38 11.33 -4.18 4.24
N ASN A 39 11.08 -5.48 4.31
CA ASN A 39 11.76 -6.45 3.45
C ASN A 39 10.81 -7.59 3.06
N VAL A 40 11.05 -8.13 1.88
CA VAL A 40 10.36 -9.31 1.38
C VAL A 40 11.36 -10.21 0.66
N ALA A 41 11.10 -11.52 0.68
CA ALA A 41 11.91 -12.50 -0.05
C ALA A 41 10.99 -13.40 -0.87
N THR A 42 11.21 -13.41 -2.19
CA THR A 42 10.42 -14.20 -3.13
C THR A 42 11.21 -15.41 -3.60
N ARG A 43 10.56 -16.58 -3.61
CA ARG A 43 11.08 -17.81 -4.21
C ARG A 43 10.14 -18.27 -5.32
N TRP A 44 10.73 -18.76 -6.38
CA TRP A 44 10.02 -19.43 -7.47
C TRP A 44 9.48 -20.80 -7.00
N THR A 45 8.30 -21.19 -7.47
CA THR A 45 7.63 -22.43 -7.09
C THR A 45 7.30 -23.35 -8.27
N GLY A 46 7.67 -22.96 -9.47
CA GLY A 46 7.43 -23.68 -10.72
C GLY A 46 6.64 -22.86 -11.72
N GLN A 47 6.82 -23.09 -13.01
CA GLN A 47 6.24 -22.31 -14.11
C GLN A 47 6.36 -20.80 -13.87
N THR A 48 5.26 -20.08 -13.74
CA THR A 48 5.20 -18.65 -13.43
C THR A 48 4.91 -18.38 -11.94
N GLY A 49 4.68 -19.45 -11.17
CA GLY A 49 4.30 -19.34 -9.76
C GLY A 49 5.43 -18.88 -8.84
N SER A 50 5.09 -18.05 -7.87
CA SER A 50 6.01 -17.61 -6.82
C SER A 50 5.32 -17.46 -5.47
N VAL A 51 6.12 -17.52 -4.40
CA VAL A 51 5.70 -17.24 -3.02
C VAL A 51 6.66 -16.24 -2.43
N THR A 52 6.13 -15.14 -1.96
CA THR A 52 6.85 -14.07 -1.27
C THR A 52 6.58 -14.15 0.22
N ARG A 53 7.65 -14.26 1.02
CA ARG A 53 7.61 -14.11 2.48
C ARG A 53 7.78 -12.65 2.85
N VAL A 54 6.91 -12.14 3.70
CA VAL A 54 7.07 -10.83 4.32
C VAL A 54 8.02 -10.98 5.50
N GLY A 55 9.13 -10.26 5.48
CA GLY A 55 10.09 -10.23 6.59
C GLY A 55 9.67 -9.27 7.69
N ASP A 56 10.37 -9.33 8.81
CA ASP A 56 10.12 -8.43 9.93
C ASP A 56 10.30 -6.96 9.54
N ILE A 57 9.54 -6.09 10.18
CA ILE A 57 9.65 -4.63 10.01
C ILE A 57 10.63 -4.11 11.08
N GLU A 58 11.48 -3.16 10.70
CA GLU A 58 12.20 -2.31 11.66
C GLU A 58 11.53 -0.92 11.67
N LEU A 59 11.06 -0.49 12.82
CA LEU A 59 10.43 0.82 13.02
C LEU A 59 11.07 1.51 14.23
N GLY A 60 11.68 2.67 14.03
CA GLY A 60 12.34 3.41 15.11
C GLY A 60 13.46 2.62 15.80
N GLY A 61 14.08 1.65 15.10
CA GLY A 61 15.06 0.72 15.67
C GLY A 61 14.47 -0.51 16.35
N GLU A 62 13.16 -0.62 16.49
CA GLU A 62 12.49 -1.79 17.04
C GLU A 62 12.12 -2.79 15.93
N ARG A 63 12.27 -4.08 16.23
CA ARG A 63 11.91 -5.17 15.31
C ARG A 63 10.50 -5.64 15.60
N ILE A 64 9.65 -5.60 14.58
CA ILE A 64 8.27 -6.08 14.62
C ILE A 64 8.18 -7.35 13.79
N ALA A 65 7.90 -8.48 14.42
CA ALA A 65 7.79 -9.77 13.77
C ALA A 65 6.60 -9.82 12.80
N ARG A 66 6.81 -10.41 11.61
CA ARG A 66 5.78 -10.61 10.58
C ARG A 66 5.79 -12.06 10.12
N ASP A 67 4.61 -12.61 9.89
CA ASP A 67 4.44 -13.98 9.37
C ASP A 67 3.32 -13.99 8.33
N PHE A 68 3.63 -13.46 7.14
CA PHE A 68 2.69 -13.41 6.01
C PHE A 68 3.34 -13.93 4.76
N GLU A 69 2.54 -14.59 3.93
CA GLU A 69 2.92 -15.00 2.58
C GLU A 69 2.00 -14.35 1.54
N ILE A 70 2.58 -13.96 0.41
CA ILE A 70 1.89 -13.47 -0.77
C ILE A 70 2.22 -14.43 -1.91
N ARG A 71 1.20 -14.93 -2.59
CA ARG A 71 1.34 -15.80 -3.76
C ARG A 71 1.09 -15.00 -5.02
N ALA A 72 1.82 -15.32 -6.08
CA ALA A 72 1.60 -14.77 -7.41
C ALA A 72 1.72 -15.88 -8.46
N ASP A 73 0.92 -15.78 -9.49
CA ASP A 73 0.96 -16.65 -10.66
C ASP A 73 0.42 -15.87 -11.86
N GLU A 74 0.61 -16.38 -13.07
CA GLU A 74 0.02 -15.83 -14.27
C GLU A 74 -1.26 -16.61 -14.65
N PRO A 75 -2.19 -15.99 -15.42
CA PRO A 75 -3.29 -16.72 -16.03
C PRO A 75 -2.78 -17.71 -17.10
N GLU A 76 -3.59 -18.69 -17.43
CA GLU A 76 -3.22 -19.75 -18.40
C GLU A 76 -2.79 -19.20 -19.75
N GLN A 77 -3.36 -18.07 -20.20
CA GLN A 77 -3.03 -17.39 -21.44
C GLN A 77 -1.61 -16.78 -21.43
N LEU A 78 -1.04 -16.59 -20.23
CA LEU A 78 0.33 -16.14 -19.98
C LEU A 78 1.20 -17.27 -19.41
N LEU A 79 0.83 -18.53 -19.68
CA LEU A 79 1.57 -19.74 -19.34
C LEU A 79 1.61 -20.05 -17.83
N GLY A 80 0.70 -19.49 -17.05
CA GLY A 80 0.51 -19.80 -15.64
C GLY A 80 -0.53 -20.89 -15.38
N GLN A 81 -0.86 -21.07 -14.12
CA GLN A 81 -1.89 -22.00 -13.65
C GLN A 81 -3.14 -21.27 -13.13
N ASN A 82 -3.17 -19.94 -13.20
CA ASN A 82 -4.24 -19.10 -12.65
C ASN A 82 -4.52 -19.41 -11.16
N SER A 83 -3.48 -19.70 -10.38
CA SER A 83 -3.58 -20.15 -8.98
C SER A 83 -3.51 -19.02 -7.96
N ALA A 84 -3.18 -17.80 -8.40
CA ALA A 84 -3.07 -16.60 -7.57
C ALA A 84 -3.15 -15.34 -8.46
N PRO A 85 -3.32 -14.14 -7.87
CA PRO A 85 -3.23 -12.88 -8.63
C PRO A 85 -1.90 -12.75 -9.35
N ASN A 86 -1.93 -12.09 -10.51
CA ASN A 86 -0.71 -11.85 -11.25
C ASN A 86 0.09 -10.65 -10.68
N PRO A 87 1.38 -10.49 -11.05
CA PRO A 87 2.22 -9.43 -10.51
C PRO A 87 1.67 -8.01 -10.74
N GLN A 88 0.99 -7.74 -11.85
CA GLN A 88 0.43 -6.43 -12.15
C GLN A 88 -0.81 -6.13 -11.30
N GLU A 89 -1.64 -7.13 -11.06
CA GLU A 89 -2.78 -7.05 -10.13
C GLU A 89 -2.28 -6.79 -8.70
N LEU A 90 -1.20 -7.45 -8.27
CA LEU A 90 -0.59 -7.22 -6.96
C LEU A 90 -0.01 -5.80 -6.83
N LEU A 91 0.60 -5.25 -7.89
CA LEU A 91 1.10 -3.88 -7.90
C LEU A 91 -0.04 -2.87 -7.67
N MET A 92 -1.14 -3.01 -8.39
CA MET A 92 -2.32 -2.15 -8.24
C MET A 92 -3.00 -2.35 -6.89
N ALA A 93 -3.12 -3.60 -6.41
CA ALA A 93 -3.69 -3.91 -5.10
C ALA A 93 -2.85 -3.29 -3.96
N ALA A 94 -1.52 -3.31 -4.06
CA ALA A 94 -0.64 -2.68 -3.08
C ALA A 94 -0.81 -1.14 -3.06
N ALA A 95 -0.99 -0.52 -4.24
CA ALA A 95 -1.27 0.90 -4.34
C ALA A 95 -2.62 1.25 -3.70
N ASN A 96 -3.69 0.52 -4.04
CA ASN A 96 -5.02 0.71 -3.47
C ASN A 96 -5.01 0.53 -1.94
N ALA A 97 -4.36 -0.51 -1.43
CA ALA A 97 -4.24 -0.74 0.02
C ALA A 97 -3.54 0.42 0.73
N CYS A 98 -2.44 0.94 0.17
CA CYS A 98 -1.72 2.07 0.74
C CYS A 98 -2.55 3.37 0.74
N MET A 99 -3.25 3.65 -0.37
CA MET A 99 -4.15 4.80 -0.47
C MET A 99 -5.34 4.67 0.50
N THR A 100 -5.92 3.48 0.64
CA THR A 100 -7.01 3.20 1.60
C THR A 100 -6.62 3.60 3.01
N VAL A 101 -5.41 3.24 3.47
CA VAL A 101 -4.90 3.67 4.80
C VAL A 101 -4.90 5.20 4.90
N GLY A 102 -4.45 5.90 3.87
CA GLY A 102 -4.43 7.36 3.83
C GLY A 102 -5.83 7.99 3.93
N TYR A 103 -6.81 7.46 3.19
CA TYR A 103 -8.20 7.94 3.25
C TYR A 103 -8.83 7.70 4.62
N VAL A 104 -8.67 6.50 5.17
CA VAL A 104 -9.26 6.14 6.48
C VAL A 104 -8.65 6.98 7.59
N ALA A 105 -7.31 7.14 7.59
CA ALA A 105 -6.62 7.98 8.57
C ALA A 105 -7.00 9.47 8.40
N GLY A 106 -7.02 9.96 7.16
CA GLY A 106 -7.45 11.34 6.87
C GLY A 106 -8.86 11.62 7.33
N ALA A 107 -9.82 10.74 7.04
CA ALA A 107 -11.20 10.85 7.51
C ALA A 107 -11.27 10.85 9.04
N ALA A 108 -10.53 9.96 9.71
CA ALA A 108 -10.50 9.87 11.16
C ALA A 108 -9.97 11.17 11.80
N LEU A 109 -8.90 11.74 11.26
CA LEU A 109 -8.32 13.00 11.74
C LEU A 109 -9.27 14.21 11.57
N HIS A 110 -10.20 14.15 10.60
CA HIS A 110 -11.26 15.14 10.42
C HIS A 110 -12.54 14.81 11.22
N GLY A 111 -12.55 13.74 12.02
CA GLY A 111 -13.72 13.28 12.77
C GLY A 111 -14.84 12.72 11.86
N ILE A 112 -14.51 12.31 10.64
CA ILE A 112 -15.46 11.80 9.65
C ILE A 112 -15.58 10.28 9.79
N THR A 113 -16.81 9.82 10.02
CA THR A 113 -17.15 8.39 9.92
C THR A 113 -17.43 8.04 8.47
N LEU A 114 -16.72 7.05 7.94
CA LEU A 114 -16.90 6.54 6.59
C LEU A 114 -17.99 5.47 6.55
N ASP A 115 -18.88 5.56 5.57
CA ASP A 115 -19.87 4.54 5.23
C ASP A 115 -19.36 3.65 4.10
N ARG A 116 -18.53 4.20 3.20
CA ARG A 116 -17.97 3.50 2.03
C ARG A 116 -16.62 4.08 1.66
N LEU A 117 -15.69 3.20 1.29
CA LEU A 117 -14.44 3.54 0.61
C LEU A 117 -14.08 2.39 -0.32
N GLU A 118 -14.06 2.67 -1.61
CA GLU A 118 -13.64 1.73 -2.66
C GLU A 118 -12.68 2.45 -3.61
N ILE A 119 -11.66 1.75 -4.06
CA ILE A 119 -10.69 2.27 -5.03
C ILE A 119 -10.59 1.24 -6.16
N GLU A 120 -11.02 1.63 -7.34
CA GLU A 120 -10.81 0.88 -8.56
C GLU A 120 -9.60 1.42 -9.29
N MET A 121 -8.74 0.54 -9.81
CA MET A 121 -7.54 0.93 -10.54
C MET A 121 -7.41 0.08 -11.79
N THR A 122 -7.10 0.71 -12.93
CA THR A 122 -6.95 0.08 -14.22
C THR A 122 -5.68 0.56 -14.90
N GLY A 123 -5.02 -0.34 -15.63
CA GLY A 123 -3.86 -0.03 -16.46
C GLY A 123 -3.78 -1.00 -17.62
N GLN A 124 -3.22 -0.54 -18.76
CA GLN A 124 -3.00 -1.35 -19.95
C GLN A 124 -1.51 -1.35 -20.27
N LEU A 125 -0.96 -2.51 -20.56
CA LEU A 125 0.39 -2.67 -21.09
C LEU A 125 0.38 -3.47 -22.39
N ASP A 126 1.44 -3.30 -23.18
CA ASP A 126 1.61 -4.04 -24.42
C ASP A 126 2.63 -5.16 -24.21
N LEU A 127 2.19 -6.40 -24.40
CA LEU A 127 3.05 -7.58 -24.23
C LEU A 127 4.27 -7.59 -25.16
N ARG A 128 4.26 -6.86 -26.29
CA ARG A 128 5.44 -6.76 -27.16
C ARG A 128 6.63 -6.12 -26.45
N GLY A 129 6.37 -5.13 -25.58
CA GLY A 129 7.40 -4.53 -24.72
C GLY A 129 7.92 -5.51 -23.69
N PHE A 130 7.03 -6.17 -22.95
CA PHE A 130 7.39 -7.18 -21.96
C PHE A 130 8.18 -8.36 -22.56
N LEU A 131 7.76 -8.85 -23.73
CA LEU A 131 8.41 -9.98 -24.42
C LEU A 131 9.69 -9.56 -25.18
N GLY A 132 10.02 -8.28 -25.20
CA GLY A 132 11.19 -7.77 -25.94
C GLY A 132 11.07 -7.88 -27.46
N LEU A 133 9.85 -7.93 -27.98
CA LEU A 133 9.60 -8.05 -29.43
C LEU A 133 9.74 -6.70 -30.15
N ASP A 134 9.57 -5.59 -29.44
CA ASP A 134 9.70 -4.24 -29.98
C ASP A 134 10.30 -3.30 -28.90
N ALA A 135 11.54 -2.89 -29.12
CA ALA A 135 12.28 -2.04 -28.18
C ALA A 135 11.72 -0.60 -28.07
N SER A 136 10.84 -0.19 -28.96
CA SER A 136 10.18 1.12 -28.89
C SER A 136 8.96 1.12 -27.95
N ILE A 137 8.52 -0.04 -27.51
CA ILE A 137 7.35 -0.20 -26.64
C ILE A 137 7.83 -0.42 -25.20
N PRO A 138 7.40 0.42 -24.23
CA PRO A 138 7.70 0.23 -22.83
C PRO A 138 7.19 -1.13 -22.30
N PRO A 139 7.93 -1.81 -21.39
CA PRO A 139 7.50 -3.09 -20.84
C PRO A 139 6.45 -2.98 -19.72
N GLY A 140 6.03 -1.78 -19.38
CA GLY A 140 5.09 -1.49 -18.29
C GLY A 140 3.98 -0.55 -18.71
N TYR A 141 3.33 0.05 -17.72
CA TYR A 141 2.25 1.01 -17.94
C TYR A 141 2.79 2.38 -18.34
N ASP A 142 2.18 2.99 -19.37
CA ASP A 142 2.34 4.42 -19.63
C ASP A 142 1.42 5.25 -18.73
N GLN A 143 0.25 4.70 -18.37
CA GLN A 143 -0.76 5.33 -17.55
C GLN A 143 -1.50 4.28 -16.70
N ILE A 144 -1.83 4.67 -15.48
CA ILE A 144 -2.76 3.96 -14.60
C ILE A 144 -3.86 4.94 -14.23
N ASP A 145 -5.11 4.56 -14.50
CA ASP A 145 -6.29 5.30 -14.10
C ASP A 145 -6.89 4.71 -12.83
N TYR A 146 -7.44 5.55 -11.96
CA TYR A 146 -8.13 5.08 -10.77
C TYR A 146 -9.32 5.96 -10.42
N VAL A 147 -10.31 5.35 -9.76
CA VAL A 147 -11.50 6.02 -9.23
C VAL A 147 -11.64 5.69 -7.75
N VAL A 148 -11.83 6.71 -6.94
CA VAL A 148 -12.12 6.58 -5.50
C VAL A 148 -13.59 6.88 -5.26
N GLN A 149 -14.31 5.92 -4.72
CA GLN A 149 -15.69 6.08 -4.27
C GLN A 149 -15.66 6.16 -2.74
N ILE A 150 -15.99 7.33 -2.20
CA ILE A 150 -15.97 7.61 -0.77
C ILE A 150 -17.32 8.20 -0.32
N ALA A 151 -17.82 7.74 0.82
CA ALA A 151 -19.02 8.26 1.43
C ALA A 151 -18.90 8.23 2.97
N GLY A 152 -19.61 9.14 3.63
CA GLY A 152 -19.61 9.29 5.08
C GLY A 152 -20.29 10.60 5.48
N ASN A 153 -20.14 11.00 6.74
CA ASN A 153 -20.73 12.23 7.27
C ASN A 153 -19.89 13.50 7.01
N GLY A 154 -18.82 13.41 6.18
CA GLY A 154 -18.03 14.57 5.76
C GLY A 154 -18.69 15.37 4.63
N THR A 155 -18.22 16.61 4.43
CA THR A 155 -18.62 17.44 3.28
C THR A 155 -17.79 17.09 2.04
N PRO A 156 -18.26 17.42 0.82
CA PRO A 156 -17.49 17.23 -0.40
C PRO A 156 -16.09 17.87 -0.33
N GLU A 157 -15.99 19.08 0.21
CA GLU A 157 -14.74 19.84 0.34
C GLU A 157 -13.74 19.14 1.27
N GLN A 158 -14.23 18.52 2.35
CA GLN A 158 -13.40 17.71 3.26
C GLN A 158 -12.88 16.45 2.56
N PHE A 159 -13.72 15.77 1.79
CA PHE A 159 -13.28 14.60 1.00
C PHE A 159 -12.27 14.98 -0.09
N GLU A 160 -12.42 16.12 -0.74
CA GLU A 160 -11.44 16.64 -1.69
C GLU A 160 -10.11 16.99 -1.01
N GLU A 161 -10.14 17.56 0.19
CA GLU A 161 -8.92 17.85 0.97
C GLU A 161 -8.19 16.56 1.36
N ILE A 162 -8.94 15.56 1.85
CA ILE A 162 -8.40 14.24 2.16
C ILE A 162 -7.77 13.62 0.90
N HIS A 163 -8.46 13.68 -0.24
CA HIS A 163 -7.94 13.18 -1.51
C HIS A 163 -6.60 13.84 -1.87
N ARG A 164 -6.52 15.17 -1.84
CA ARG A 164 -5.26 15.90 -2.10
C ARG A 164 -4.14 15.47 -1.15
N THR A 165 -4.46 15.28 0.12
CA THR A 165 -3.50 14.83 1.14
C THR A 165 -2.99 13.43 0.84
N VAL A 166 -3.87 12.50 0.48
CA VAL A 166 -3.49 11.12 0.10
C VAL A 166 -2.57 11.12 -1.11
N MET A 167 -2.87 11.91 -2.15
CA MET A 167 -1.98 12.04 -3.32
C MET A 167 -0.59 12.62 -2.97
N ALA A 168 -0.54 13.50 -1.99
CA ALA A 168 0.71 14.11 -1.55
C ALA A 168 1.54 13.22 -0.62
N THR A 169 0.91 12.30 0.13
CA THR A 169 1.56 11.60 1.25
C THR A 169 1.57 10.07 1.13
N SER A 170 0.78 9.46 0.22
CA SER A 170 0.76 8.01 0.05
C SER A 170 2.08 7.49 -0.54
N PRO A 171 2.84 6.63 0.16
CA PRO A 171 4.11 6.11 -0.34
C PRO A 171 3.97 5.35 -1.66
N ASN A 172 2.95 4.50 -1.82
CA ASN A 172 2.82 3.73 -3.05
C ASN A 172 2.33 4.58 -4.23
N TYR A 173 1.48 5.58 -3.99
CA TYR A 173 1.17 6.57 -5.04
C TYR A 173 2.45 7.31 -5.48
N PHE A 174 3.26 7.78 -4.52
CA PHE A 174 4.55 8.40 -4.83
C PHE A 174 5.46 7.49 -5.64
N ASN A 175 5.56 6.21 -5.23
CA ASN A 175 6.43 5.23 -5.88
C ASN A 175 6.01 4.90 -7.32
N LEU A 176 4.71 4.90 -7.62
CA LEU A 176 4.19 4.67 -8.98
C LEU A 176 4.28 5.92 -9.86
N ALA A 177 4.07 7.10 -9.27
CA ALA A 177 4.07 8.37 -10.00
C ALA A 177 5.48 8.92 -10.29
N ARG A 178 6.54 8.35 -9.70
CA ARG A 178 7.93 8.82 -9.82
C ARG A 178 8.92 7.66 -9.96
N PRO A 179 10.02 7.83 -10.73
CA PRO A 179 11.05 6.81 -10.85
C PRO A 179 11.74 6.54 -9.51
N ILE A 180 11.83 5.27 -9.12
CA ILE A 180 12.62 4.80 -7.98
C ILE A 180 13.95 4.26 -8.49
N LYS A 181 15.05 4.66 -7.86
CA LYS A 181 16.35 4.07 -8.18
C LYS A 181 16.43 2.63 -7.68
N MET A 182 16.54 1.70 -8.60
CA MET A 182 16.72 0.28 -8.30
C MET A 182 18.22 -0.08 -8.34
N ASN A 183 18.73 -0.68 -7.27
CA ASN A 183 20.10 -1.22 -7.23
C ASN A 183 19.99 -2.76 -7.13
N GLY A 184 20.48 -3.46 -8.13
CA GLY A 184 20.42 -4.91 -8.20
C GLY A 184 21.81 -5.53 -8.23
N MET A 185 21.92 -6.78 -7.73
CA MET A 185 23.12 -7.63 -7.83
C MET A 185 22.66 -9.04 -8.14
N LEU A 186 23.33 -9.69 -9.10
CA LEU A 186 23.12 -11.10 -9.40
C LEU A 186 24.18 -11.93 -8.67
N ALA A 187 23.76 -12.91 -7.87
CA ALA A 187 24.61 -13.94 -7.31
C ALA A 187 24.33 -15.26 -8.05
N ILE A 188 25.39 -15.91 -8.55
CA ILE A 188 25.31 -17.21 -9.25
C ILE A 188 25.95 -18.23 -8.32
N GLY A 189 25.21 -19.28 -7.96
CA GLY A 189 25.64 -20.37 -7.10
C GLY A 189 26.00 -21.63 -7.90
#